data_ddf3e7d9e52898d553a8461254e9cb14
#
_entry.id   ddf3e7d9e52898d553a8461254e9cb14
#
_cell.length_a   1.000
_cell.length_b   1.000
_cell.length_c   1.000
_cell.angle_alpha   90.00
_cell.angle_beta   90.00
_cell.angle_gamma   90.00
#
_symmetry.space_group_name_H-M   'P 1'
#
loop_
_entity.id
_entity.type
_entity.pdbx_description
1 polymer ?
#
loop_
_entity_poly.entity_id
_entity_poly.type
_entity_poly.pdbx_seq_one_letter_code
_entity_poly.pdbx_strand_id
1 'polypeptide(L)'
;MIRGSGVDLTQYQPAPESPETPVVTLAARLLRDKGVLEFVEAANILRQRSVPAHFQLVGDLDPGNPTSIEPSELERWRSEGTIECLGYRQDIASVFARSHIVVLPSYREGLPKVLVEASACGRAVVTTDVPGCRDAIQADVTGLLVPVRDSAALADAIQRLIESPELRKKMGAAGRALAERDFAIESIVQQHLDIYRALGSGA
;
A
#
# COMPACT_ATOMS: atom_id res chain seq x y z
N MET A 1 -17.47 -10.69 12.63
CA MET A 1 -16.56 -9.55 12.93
C MET A 1 -16.43 -8.73 11.64
N ILE A 2 -16.72 -7.42 11.70
CA ILE A 2 -16.61 -6.54 10.53
C ILE A 2 -15.16 -6.08 10.39
N ARG A 3 -14.58 -6.22 9.20
CA ARG A 3 -13.18 -5.86 8.92
C ARG A 3 -13.11 -4.49 8.25
N GLY A 4 -12.83 -3.45 9.02
CA GLY A 4 -12.59 -2.09 8.52
C GLY A 4 -13.84 -1.43 7.90
N SER A 5 -13.60 -0.40 7.06
CA SER A 5 -14.65 0.43 6.43
C SER A 5 -14.99 0.01 4.99
N GLY A 6 -14.30 -0.98 4.45
CA GLY A 6 -14.48 -1.44 3.08
C GLY A 6 -13.79 -0.54 2.02
N VAL A 7 -13.85 -0.99 0.77
CA VAL A 7 -13.35 -0.30 -0.42
C VAL A 7 -14.44 -0.25 -1.50
N ASP A 8 -14.56 0.90 -2.18
CA ASP A 8 -15.43 1.06 -3.33
C ASP A 8 -14.79 0.39 -4.55
N LEU A 9 -15.30 -0.78 -4.91
CA LEU A 9 -14.79 -1.55 -6.04
C LEU A 9 -15.13 -0.93 -7.40
N THR A 10 -16.00 0.04 -7.46
CA THR A 10 -16.30 0.79 -8.71
C THR A 10 -15.29 1.90 -8.93
N GLN A 11 -14.77 2.49 -7.87
CA GLN A 11 -13.72 3.50 -7.91
C GLN A 11 -12.34 2.88 -8.10
N TYR A 12 -12.03 1.79 -7.37
CA TYR A 12 -10.74 1.11 -7.41
C TYR A 12 -10.81 -0.10 -8.35
N GLN A 13 -10.47 0.15 -9.62
CA GLN A 13 -10.55 -0.85 -10.68
C GLN A 13 -9.17 -1.37 -11.08
N PRO A 14 -9.03 -2.66 -11.38
CA PRO A 14 -7.82 -3.20 -11.97
C PRO A 14 -7.55 -2.58 -13.35
N ALA A 15 -6.28 -2.34 -13.64
CA ALA A 15 -5.82 -1.95 -14.97
C ALA A 15 -4.62 -2.82 -15.38
N PRO A 16 -4.40 -3.09 -16.66
CA PRO A 16 -3.18 -3.73 -17.12
C PRO A 16 -1.94 -2.99 -16.63
N GLU A 17 -0.91 -3.74 -16.22
CA GLU A 17 0.38 -3.11 -15.92
C GLU A 17 1.00 -2.54 -17.19
N SER A 18 1.60 -1.35 -17.09
CA SER A 18 2.42 -0.79 -18.16
C SER A 18 3.62 -1.71 -18.42
N PRO A 19 4.05 -1.90 -19.68
CA PRO A 19 5.27 -2.62 -20.01
C PRO A 19 6.56 -1.85 -19.69
N GLU A 20 6.43 -0.63 -19.18
CA GLU A 20 7.53 0.27 -18.83
C GLU A 20 8.24 -0.16 -17.53
N THR A 21 9.24 0.64 -17.13
CA THR A 21 9.94 0.47 -15.85
C THR A 21 8.94 0.38 -14.69
N PRO A 22 9.05 -0.64 -13.82
CA PRO A 22 8.12 -0.83 -12.73
C PRO A 22 8.00 0.39 -11.81
N VAL A 23 6.76 0.77 -11.49
CA VAL A 23 6.44 1.85 -10.57
C VAL A 23 6.13 1.27 -9.19
N VAL A 24 6.85 1.71 -8.18
CA VAL A 24 6.69 1.32 -6.77
C VAL A 24 6.17 2.53 -6.00
N THR A 25 5.00 2.42 -5.41
CA THR A 25 4.30 3.57 -4.78
C THR A 25 4.09 3.34 -3.29
N LEU A 26 4.48 4.34 -2.48
CA LEU A 26 4.02 4.48 -1.10
C LEU A 26 3.02 5.64 -1.05
N ALA A 27 1.83 5.37 -0.51
CA ALA A 27 0.79 6.39 -0.31
C ALA A 27 0.36 6.42 1.16
N ALA A 28 0.71 7.50 1.87
CA ALA A 28 0.36 7.71 3.27
C ALA A 28 0.62 9.17 3.66
N ARG A 29 0.18 9.58 4.86
CA ARG A 29 0.76 10.77 5.50
C ARG A 29 2.26 10.54 5.66
N LEU A 30 3.06 11.58 5.42
CA LEU A 30 4.52 11.46 5.46
C LEU A 30 5.03 11.45 6.91
N LEU A 31 4.83 10.32 7.56
CA LEU A 31 5.22 10.06 8.95
C LEU A 31 6.29 8.97 9.02
N ARG A 32 7.20 9.08 9.98
CA ARG A 32 8.19 8.02 10.28
C ARG A 32 7.50 6.68 10.59
N ASP A 33 6.39 6.72 11.34
CA ASP A 33 5.62 5.53 11.69
C ASP A 33 4.95 4.83 10.49
N LYS A 34 4.87 5.49 9.35
CA LYS A 34 4.41 4.91 8.08
C LYS A 34 5.54 4.25 7.28
N GLY A 35 6.77 4.26 7.83
CA GLY A 35 7.93 3.64 7.22
C GLY A 35 8.45 4.39 5.99
N VAL A 36 8.22 5.71 5.92
CA VAL A 36 8.69 6.53 4.81
C VAL A 36 10.21 6.49 4.69
N LEU A 37 10.93 6.46 5.83
CA LEU A 37 12.39 6.36 5.82
C LEU A 37 12.87 5.03 5.23
N GLU A 38 12.23 3.93 5.63
CA GLU A 38 12.55 2.59 5.13
C GLU A 38 12.27 2.47 3.63
N PHE A 39 11.21 3.11 3.15
CA PHE A 39 10.88 3.14 1.72
C PHE A 39 11.94 3.89 0.92
N VAL A 40 12.39 5.06 1.38
CA VAL A 40 13.45 5.84 0.74
C VAL A 40 14.77 5.08 0.75
N GLU A 41 15.12 4.46 1.87
CA GLU A 41 16.34 3.66 1.98
C GLU A 41 16.29 2.42 1.08
N ALA A 42 15.15 1.71 1.02
CA ALA A 42 14.95 0.60 0.09
C ALA A 42 15.13 1.03 -1.38
N ALA A 43 14.63 2.20 -1.76
CA ALA A 43 14.85 2.77 -3.09
C ALA A 43 16.33 3.03 -3.36
N ASN A 44 17.08 3.56 -2.39
CA ASN A 44 18.52 3.76 -2.49
C ASN A 44 19.28 2.44 -2.64
N ILE A 45 18.93 1.41 -1.85
CA ILE A 45 19.51 0.07 -1.94
C ILE A 45 19.29 -0.51 -3.35
N LEU A 46 18.07 -0.41 -3.89
CA LEU A 46 17.76 -0.95 -5.21
C LEU A 46 18.46 -0.19 -6.34
N ARG A 47 18.61 1.13 -6.20
CA ARG A 47 19.43 1.94 -7.11
C ARG A 47 20.90 1.50 -7.11
N GLN A 48 21.48 1.24 -5.93
CA GLN A 48 22.85 0.73 -5.81
C GLN A 48 23.01 -0.67 -6.43
N ARG A 49 21.98 -1.50 -6.35
CA ARG A 49 21.93 -2.82 -7.01
C ARG A 49 21.64 -2.74 -8.52
N SER A 50 21.46 -1.53 -9.08
CA SER A 50 21.10 -1.31 -10.48
C SER A 50 19.77 -1.99 -10.89
N VAL A 51 18.84 -2.13 -9.96
CA VAL A 51 17.47 -2.64 -10.22
C VAL A 51 16.62 -1.49 -10.75
N PRO A 52 16.12 -1.53 -12.01
CA PRO A 52 15.37 -0.45 -12.59
C PRO A 52 13.96 -0.38 -11.99
N ALA A 53 13.62 0.75 -11.35
CA ALA A 53 12.29 1.05 -10.83
C ALA A 53 12.09 2.55 -10.65
N HIS A 54 10.84 3.02 -10.76
CA HIS A 54 10.42 4.36 -10.40
C HIS A 54 9.75 4.32 -9.03
N PHE A 55 10.30 5.06 -8.08
CA PHE A 55 9.75 5.15 -6.74
C PHE A 55 8.93 6.42 -6.58
N GLN A 56 7.67 6.29 -6.15
CA GLN A 56 6.73 7.39 -5.96
C GLN A 56 6.27 7.47 -4.50
N LEU A 57 6.35 8.66 -3.94
CA LEU A 57 5.87 8.98 -2.60
C LEU A 57 4.65 9.90 -2.72
N VAL A 58 3.50 9.43 -2.25
CA VAL A 58 2.21 10.12 -2.31
C VAL A 58 1.75 10.48 -0.92
N GLY A 59 1.48 11.74 -0.69
CA GLY A 59 1.00 12.28 0.58
C GLY A 59 1.70 13.57 0.96
N ASP A 60 1.21 14.17 2.05
CA ASP A 60 1.74 15.41 2.59
C ASP A 60 2.36 15.23 3.97
N LEU A 61 3.19 16.19 4.33
CA LEU A 61 3.66 16.39 5.69
C LEU A 61 2.48 16.60 6.63
N ASP A 62 2.65 16.23 7.89
CA ASP A 62 1.67 16.47 8.97
C ASP A 62 2.37 17.28 10.10
N PRO A 63 2.52 18.61 9.94
CA PRO A 63 3.36 19.42 10.82
C PRO A 63 2.92 19.41 12.29
N GLY A 64 1.67 19.04 12.57
CA GLY A 64 1.16 18.86 13.94
C GLY A 64 1.52 17.53 14.58
N ASN A 65 2.13 16.61 13.83
CA ASN A 65 2.46 15.27 14.30
C ASN A 65 3.98 15.17 14.59
N PRO A 66 4.39 14.76 15.81
CA PRO A 66 5.81 14.67 16.19
C PRO A 66 6.60 13.63 15.36
N THR A 67 5.93 12.74 14.66
CA THR A 67 6.57 11.74 13.77
C THR A 67 6.56 12.15 12.30
N SER A 68 6.12 13.38 11.98
CA SER A 68 6.17 13.90 10.61
C SER A 68 7.59 13.92 10.08
N ILE A 69 7.73 13.65 8.79
CA ILE A 69 8.99 13.84 8.07
C ILE A 69 9.30 15.34 8.07
N GLU A 70 10.58 15.69 8.22
CA GLU A 70 11.02 17.07 8.17
C GLU A 70 10.98 17.61 6.73
N PRO A 71 10.58 18.89 6.54
CA PRO A 71 10.57 19.49 5.20
C PRO A 71 11.91 19.40 4.48
N SER A 72 13.02 19.51 5.23
CA SER A 72 14.37 19.41 4.69
C SER A 72 14.72 18.01 4.18
N GLU A 73 14.19 16.94 4.82
CA GLU A 73 14.34 15.57 4.35
C GLU A 73 13.62 15.38 3.00
N LEU A 74 12.37 15.86 2.91
CA LEU A 74 11.57 15.78 1.69
C LEU A 74 12.23 16.53 0.52
N GLU A 75 12.75 17.72 0.77
CA GLU A 75 13.44 18.52 -0.25
C GLU A 75 14.74 17.85 -0.71
N ARG A 76 15.48 17.25 0.21
CA ARG A 76 16.67 16.46 -0.12
C ARG A 76 16.31 15.30 -1.05
N TRP A 77 15.28 14.50 -0.75
CA TRP A 77 14.87 13.37 -1.59
C TRP A 77 14.42 13.80 -2.99
N ARG A 78 13.75 14.96 -3.09
CA ARG A 78 13.39 15.57 -4.39
C ARG A 78 14.64 15.92 -5.20
N SER A 79 15.64 16.54 -4.55
CA SER A 79 16.87 16.97 -5.22
C SER A 79 17.77 15.79 -5.63
N GLU A 80 17.79 14.71 -4.84
CA GLU A 80 18.53 13.47 -5.15
C GLU A 80 17.93 12.68 -6.32
N GLY A 81 16.66 12.92 -6.65
CA GLY A 81 15.98 12.29 -7.77
C GLY A 81 15.75 10.77 -7.63
N THR A 82 15.93 10.23 -6.42
CA THR A 82 15.67 8.79 -6.15
C THR A 82 14.19 8.50 -5.99
N ILE A 83 13.44 9.46 -5.45
CA ILE A 83 12.00 9.38 -5.17
C ILE A 83 11.30 10.54 -5.86
N GLU A 84 10.25 10.24 -6.60
CA GLU A 84 9.30 11.21 -7.11
C GLU A 84 8.26 11.53 -6.03
N CYS A 85 8.26 12.77 -5.52
CA CYS A 85 7.32 13.21 -4.49
C CYS A 85 6.10 13.87 -5.14
N LEU A 86 4.98 13.17 -5.18
CA LEU A 86 3.74 13.60 -5.86
C LEU A 86 2.85 14.52 -5.02
N GLY A 87 3.16 14.71 -3.71
CA GLY A 87 2.29 15.42 -2.79
C GLY A 87 0.96 14.69 -2.54
N TYR A 88 -0.01 15.40 -1.98
CA TYR A 88 -1.36 14.85 -1.77
C TYR A 88 -2.08 14.65 -3.10
N ARG A 89 -2.74 13.49 -3.24
CA ARG A 89 -3.50 13.14 -4.45
C ARG A 89 -4.92 12.74 -4.08
N GLN A 90 -5.91 13.34 -4.75
CA GLN A 90 -7.32 12.94 -4.63
C GLN A 90 -7.66 11.76 -5.54
N ASP A 91 -6.91 11.58 -6.62
CA ASP A 91 -7.07 10.53 -7.63
C ASP A 91 -6.25 9.26 -7.30
N ILE A 92 -6.22 8.87 -6.02
CA ILE A 92 -5.37 7.76 -5.54
C ILE A 92 -5.65 6.43 -6.27
N ALA A 93 -6.91 6.18 -6.65
CA ALA A 93 -7.27 5.02 -7.45
C ALA A 93 -6.52 5.00 -8.80
N SER A 94 -6.40 6.15 -9.47
CA SER A 94 -5.62 6.30 -10.70
C SER A 94 -4.12 6.10 -10.47
N VAL A 95 -3.59 6.57 -9.34
CA VAL A 95 -2.19 6.35 -8.96
C VAL A 95 -1.93 4.84 -8.78
N PHE A 96 -2.76 4.15 -8.00
CA PHE A 96 -2.60 2.71 -7.81
C PHE A 96 -2.79 1.91 -9.10
N ALA A 97 -3.75 2.29 -9.95
CA ALA A 97 -3.95 1.65 -11.24
C ALA A 97 -2.73 1.74 -12.17
N ARG A 98 -1.88 2.76 -12.02
CA ARG A 98 -0.60 2.92 -12.75
C ARG A 98 0.60 2.34 -12.02
N SER A 99 0.48 2.03 -10.74
CA SER A 99 1.55 1.38 -9.96
C SER A 99 1.70 -0.08 -10.36
N HIS A 100 2.87 -0.64 -10.13
CA HIS A 100 3.14 -2.08 -10.25
C HIS A 100 3.14 -2.75 -8.88
N ILE A 101 3.66 -2.04 -7.88
CA ILE A 101 3.77 -2.50 -6.50
C ILE A 101 3.34 -1.34 -5.60
N VAL A 102 2.48 -1.62 -4.61
CA VAL A 102 2.16 -0.66 -3.56
C VAL A 102 2.80 -1.10 -2.25
N VAL A 103 3.44 -0.17 -1.58
CA VAL A 103 4.26 -0.43 -0.39
C VAL A 103 3.72 0.36 0.80
N LEU A 104 3.58 -0.30 1.95
CA LEU A 104 3.28 0.37 3.22
C LEU A 104 4.09 -0.29 4.35
N PRO A 105 5.32 0.16 4.64
CA PRO A 105 6.18 -0.44 5.65
C PRO A 105 5.91 0.14 7.04
N SER A 106 4.64 0.29 7.40
CA SER A 106 4.18 0.93 8.63
C SER A 106 4.58 0.13 9.87
N TYR A 107 4.87 0.82 10.97
CA TYR A 107 5.22 0.17 12.24
C TYR A 107 3.99 -0.33 13.00
N ARG A 108 2.82 0.21 12.68
CA ARG A 108 1.58 -0.11 13.38
C ARG A 108 0.37 0.31 12.54
N GLU A 109 -0.61 -0.59 12.37
CA GLU A 109 -1.87 -0.32 11.69
C GLU A 109 -3.04 -1.01 12.40
N GLY A 110 -4.25 -0.44 12.25
CA GLY A 110 -5.49 -1.15 12.56
C GLY A 110 -5.90 -2.04 11.39
N LEU A 111 -6.47 -1.45 10.33
CA LEU A 111 -6.61 -2.06 9.01
C LEU A 111 -6.27 -0.97 7.99
N PRO A 112 -5.12 -1.02 7.32
CA PRO A 112 -4.67 0.04 6.41
C PRO A 112 -5.48 0.02 5.11
N LYS A 113 -6.33 1.04 4.92
CA LYS A 113 -7.16 1.20 3.70
C LYS A 113 -6.32 1.13 2.44
N VAL A 114 -5.14 1.72 2.44
CA VAL A 114 -4.24 1.78 1.29
C VAL A 114 -3.87 0.40 0.74
N LEU A 115 -3.70 -0.62 1.59
CA LEU A 115 -3.42 -1.98 1.15
C LEU A 115 -4.64 -2.64 0.53
N VAL A 116 -5.83 -2.38 1.10
CA VAL A 116 -7.10 -2.88 0.57
C VAL A 116 -7.42 -2.21 -0.78
N GLU A 117 -7.21 -0.90 -0.89
CA GLU A 117 -7.39 -0.11 -2.11
C GLU A 117 -6.43 -0.54 -3.22
N ALA A 118 -5.15 -0.78 -2.88
CA ALA A 118 -4.16 -1.32 -3.81
C ALA A 118 -4.54 -2.72 -4.31
N SER A 119 -4.99 -3.58 -3.38
CA SER A 119 -5.50 -4.92 -3.70
C SER A 119 -6.72 -4.84 -4.62
N ALA A 120 -7.65 -3.91 -4.37
CA ALA A 120 -8.81 -3.67 -5.24
C ALA A 120 -8.39 -3.23 -6.66
N CYS A 121 -7.29 -2.48 -6.81
CA CYS A 121 -6.68 -2.16 -8.10
C CYS A 121 -5.89 -3.31 -8.73
N GLY A 122 -5.89 -4.50 -8.12
CA GLY A 122 -5.14 -5.65 -8.61
C GLY A 122 -3.62 -5.48 -8.52
N ARG A 123 -3.12 -4.74 -7.53
CA ARG A 123 -1.68 -4.51 -7.34
C ARG A 123 -1.13 -5.43 -6.25
N ALA A 124 0.06 -5.98 -6.51
CA ALA A 124 0.80 -6.67 -5.47
C ALA A 124 1.23 -5.67 -4.39
N VAL A 125 1.20 -6.09 -3.13
CA VAL A 125 1.58 -5.23 -2.02
C VAL A 125 2.77 -5.78 -1.26
N VAL A 126 3.60 -4.87 -0.71
CA VAL A 126 4.64 -5.20 0.27
C VAL A 126 4.35 -4.38 1.52
N THR A 127 4.26 -5.05 2.66
CA THR A 127 3.96 -4.39 3.93
C THR A 127 4.66 -5.08 5.09
N THR A 128 4.58 -4.49 6.27
CA THR A 128 5.23 -5.03 7.47
C THR A 128 4.39 -6.12 8.15
N ASP A 129 5.07 -7.01 8.86
CA ASP A 129 4.46 -8.09 9.65
C ASP A 129 3.92 -7.56 10.99
N VAL A 130 2.87 -6.73 10.91
CA VAL A 130 2.13 -6.20 12.06
C VAL A 130 0.65 -6.57 11.95
N PRO A 131 -0.11 -6.62 13.07
CA PRO A 131 -1.47 -7.17 13.08
C PRO A 131 -2.38 -6.63 11.97
N GLY A 132 -2.56 -5.32 11.87
CA GLY A 132 -3.47 -4.73 10.87
C GLY A 132 -3.02 -4.94 9.42
N CYS A 133 -1.71 -5.03 9.17
CA CYS A 133 -1.19 -5.35 7.83
C CYS A 133 -1.46 -6.82 7.48
N ARG A 134 -1.27 -7.75 8.44
CA ARG A 134 -1.64 -9.17 8.27
C ARG A 134 -3.12 -9.37 8.00
N ASP A 135 -3.98 -8.52 8.60
CA ASP A 135 -5.42 -8.58 8.39
C ASP A 135 -5.85 -8.08 7.01
N ALA A 136 -5.05 -7.22 6.39
CA ALA A 136 -5.33 -6.63 5.07
C ALA A 136 -4.90 -7.51 3.90
N ILE A 137 -3.97 -8.47 4.11
CA ILE A 137 -3.41 -9.33 3.04
C ILE A 137 -3.36 -10.80 3.46
N GLN A 138 -3.15 -11.67 2.49
CA GLN A 138 -2.75 -13.05 2.69
C GLN A 138 -1.27 -13.17 2.32
N ALA A 139 -0.41 -13.41 3.33
CA ALA A 139 1.03 -13.50 3.15
C ALA A 139 1.41 -14.50 2.05
N ASP A 140 2.35 -14.13 1.17
CA ASP A 140 2.84 -14.90 0.02
C ASP A 140 1.76 -15.25 -1.04
N VAL A 141 0.51 -14.81 -0.84
CA VAL A 141 -0.60 -15.04 -1.79
C VAL A 141 -1.03 -13.73 -2.45
N THR A 142 -1.30 -12.68 -1.68
CA THR A 142 -1.73 -11.37 -2.18
C THR A 142 -0.66 -10.30 -2.04
N GLY A 143 0.42 -10.57 -1.30
CA GLY A 143 1.53 -9.66 -1.06
C GLY A 143 2.59 -10.28 -0.16
N LEU A 144 3.64 -9.52 0.11
CA LEU A 144 4.77 -9.93 0.92
C LEU A 144 4.80 -9.19 2.25
N LEU A 145 5.15 -9.91 3.33
CA LEU A 145 5.38 -9.35 4.66
C LEU A 145 6.88 -9.23 4.92
N VAL A 146 7.30 -8.11 5.48
CA VAL A 146 8.68 -7.86 5.89
C VAL A 146 8.73 -7.42 7.36
N PRO A 147 9.87 -7.56 8.06
CA PRO A 147 10.02 -7.02 9.39
C PRO A 147 9.86 -5.49 9.42
N VAL A 148 9.39 -4.94 10.54
CA VAL A 148 9.35 -3.48 10.75
C VAL A 148 10.78 -2.92 10.85
N ARG A 149 10.98 -1.71 10.32
CA ARG A 149 12.27 -1.00 10.36
C ARG A 149 13.43 -1.76 9.69
N ASP A 150 13.13 -2.57 8.70
CA ASP A 150 14.11 -3.34 7.93
C ASP A 150 14.05 -2.93 6.45
N SER A 151 14.84 -1.93 6.11
CA SER A 151 14.94 -1.40 4.74
C SER A 151 15.54 -2.42 3.77
N ALA A 152 16.43 -3.30 4.25
CA ALA A 152 17.05 -4.32 3.43
C ALA A 152 16.03 -5.42 3.05
N ALA A 153 15.29 -5.94 4.02
CA ALA A 153 14.21 -6.90 3.76
C ALA A 153 13.12 -6.28 2.87
N LEU A 154 12.81 -4.99 3.06
CA LEU A 154 11.87 -4.26 2.19
C LEU A 154 12.39 -4.18 0.75
N ALA A 155 13.67 -3.84 0.55
CA ALA A 155 14.30 -3.81 -0.76
C ALA A 155 14.28 -5.19 -1.44
N ASP A 156 14.62 -6.25 -0.71
CA ASP A 156 14.60 -7.63 -1.22
C ASP A 156 13.21 -8.07 -1.67
N ALA A 157 12.18 -7.76 -0.89
CA ALA A 157 10.79 -8.06 -1.24
C ALA A 157 10.33 -7.29 -2.49
N ILE A 158 10.66 -6.01 -2.59
CA ILE A 158 10.35 -5.17 -3.76
C ILE A 158 11.10 -5.71 -4.98
N GLN A 159 12.39 -6.01 -4.87
CA GLN A 159 13.21 -6.57 -5.94
C GLN A 159 12.62 -7.88 -6.48
N ARG A 160 12.24 -8.80 -5.59
CA ARG A 160 11.59 -10.06 -5.96
C ARG A 160 10.36 -9.86 -6.84
N LEU A 161 9.53 -8.84 -6.53
CA LEU A 161 8.34 -8.52 -7.32
C LEU A 161 8.67 -7.78 -8.63
N ILE A 162 9.73 -6.99 -8.67
CA ILE A 162 10.22 -6.33 -9.90
C ILE A 162 10.71 -7.39 -10.89
N GLU A 163 11.56 -8.31 -10.41
CA GLU A 163 12.20 -9.35 -11.23
C GLU A 163 11.24 -10.47 -11.65
N SER A 164 10.08 -10.60 -10.99
CA SER A 164 9.08 -11.63 -11.32
C SER A 164 7.70 -11.02 -11.64
N PRO A 165 7.48 -10.52 -12.87
CA PRO A 165 6.19 -9.98 -13.29
C PRO A 165 5.04 -10.99 -13.13
N GLU A 166 5.29 -12.27 -13.34
CA GLU A 166 4.29 -13.33 -13.19
C GLU A 166 3.83 -13.46 -11.73
N LEU A 167 4.78 -13.47 -10.77
CA LEU A 167 4.46 -13.50 -9.34
C LEU A 167 3.68 -12.26 -8.95
N ARG A 168 4.13 -11.08 -9.39
CA ARG A 168 3.50 -9.79 -9.11
C ARG A 168 2.05 -9.76 -9.60
N LYS A 169 1.81 -10.14 -10.85
CA LYS A 169 0.46 -10.22 -11.44
C LYS A 169 -0.42 -11.25 -10.73
N LYS A 170 0.13 -12.41 -10.39
CA LYS A 170 -0.58 -13.45 -9.63
C LYS A 170 -1.01 -12.93 -8.26
N MET A 171 -0.13 -12.24 -7.54
CA MET A 171 -0.44 -11.64 -6.24
C MET A 171 -1.48 -10.52 -6.38
N GLY A 172 -1.36 -9.68 -7.39
CA GLY A 172 -2.33 -8.62 -7.67
C GLY A 172 -3.73 -9.17 -7.96
N ALA A 173 -3.84 -10.20 -8.80
CA ALA A 173 -5.11 -10.86 -9.09
C ALA A 173 -5.72 -11.52 -7.84
N ALA A 174 -4.91 -12.19 -7.02
CA ALA A 174 -5.36 -12.76 -5.75
C ALA A 174 -5.80 -11.66 -4.76
N GLY A 175 -5.09 -10.51 -4.74
CA GLY A 175 -5.45 -9.33 -3.95
C GLY A 175 -6.81 -8.77 -4.35
N ARG A 176 -7.09 -8.64 -5.65
CA ARG A 176 -8.41 -8.22 -6.15
C ARG A 176 -9.51 -9.17 -5.68
N ALA A 177 -9.31 -10.46 -5.83
CA ALA A 177 -10.28 -11.47 -5.36
C ALA A 177 -10.53 -11.41 -3.85
N LEU A 178 -9.47 -11.13 -3.05
CA LEU A 178 -9.59 -10.90 -1.62
C LEU A 178 -10.41 -9.63 -1.33
N ALA A 179 -10.16 -8.53 -2.03
CA ALA A 179 -10.89 -7.28 -1.85
C ALA A 179 -12.38 -7.44 -2.17
N GLU A 180 -12.72 -8.14 -3.26
CA GLU A 180 -14.12 -8.44 -3.64
C GLU A 180 -14.84 -9.31 -2.60
N ARG A 181 -14.17 -10.30 -2.05
CA ARG A 181 -14.77 -11.24 -1.12
C ARG A 181 -14.94 -10.64 0.29
N ASP A 182 -13.91 -9.95 0.79
CA ASP A 182 -13.81 -9.62 2.22
C ASP A 182 -13.95 -8.11 2.51
N PHE A 183 -13.73 -7.24 1.52
CA PHE A 183 -13.61 -5.80 1.73
C PHE A 183 -14.53 -4.94 0.84
N ALA A 184 -15.42 -5.52 0.04
CA ALA A 184 -16.40 -4.74 -0.73
C ALA A 184 -17.26 -3.88 0.21
N ILE A 185 -17.35 -2.57 -0.06
CA ILE A 185 -18.03 -1.62 0.82
C ILE A 185 -19.50 -1.97 1.00
N GLU A 186 -20.17 -2.48 -0.06
CA GLU A 186 -21.55 -2.90 -0.03
C GLU A 186 -21.77 -4.04 0.96
N SER A 187 -20.86 -5.03 0.97
CA SER A 187 -20.89 -6.16 1.92
C SER A 187 -20.67 -5.70 3.35
N ILE A 188 -19.76 -4.78 3.58
CA ILE A 188 -19.47 -4.21 4.89
C ILE A 188 -20.67 -3.43 5.42
N VAL A 189 -21.29 -2.59 4.58
CA VAL A 189 -22.52 -1.84 4.93
C VAL A 189 -23.67 -2.81 5.26
N GLN A 190 -23.86 -3.85 4.45
CA GLN A 190 -24.93 -4.83 4.71
C GLN A 190 -24.72 -5.54 6.06
N GLN A 191 -23.50 -5.95 6.40
CA GLN A 191 -23.18 -6.55 7.70
C GLN A 191 -23.52 -5.62 8.87
N HIS A 192 -23.24 -4.31 8.75
CA HIS A 192 -23.63 -3.33 9.77
C HIS A 192 -25.14 -3.22 9.92
N LEU A 193 -25.87 -3.14 8.80
CA LEU A 193 -27.33 -3.06 8.80
C LEU A 193 -27.96 -4.30 9.44
N ASP A 194 -27.42 -5.48 9.18
CA ASP A 194 -27.94 -6.74 9.76
C ASP A 194 -27.73 -6.78 11.29
N ILE A 195 -26.59 -6.27 11.78
CA ILE A 195 -26.35 -6.13 13.22
C ILE A 195 -27.33 -5.14 13.85
N TYR A 196 -27.55 -3.99 13.25
CA TYR A 196 -28.51 -3.00 13.77
C TYR A 196 -29.94 -3.54 13.80
N ARG A 197 -30.36 -4.27 12.75
CA ARG A 197 -31.68 -4.92 12.73
C ARG A 197 -31.83 -5.96 13.83
N ALA A 198 -30.80 -6.79 14.04
CA ALA A 198 -30.81 -7.80 15.09
C ALA A 198 -30.90 -7.18 16.51
N LEU A 199 -30.25 -6.05 16.74
CA LEU A 199 -30.30 -5.33 18.01
C LEU A 199 -31.64 -4.60 18.22
N GLY A 200 -32.22 -4.04 17.14
CA GLY A 200 -33.51 -3.33 17.19
C GLY A 200 -34.75 -4.22 17.29
N SER A 201 -34.64 -5.51 16.91
CA SER A 201 -35.73 -6.49 17.01
C SER A 201 -35.81 -7.23 18.36
N GLY A 202 -34.88 -6.93 19.28
CA GLY A 202 -34.80 -7.49 20.62
C GLY A 202 -35.35 -6.58 21.76
N ALA A 203 -36.04 -5.48 21.41
CA ALA A 203 -36.63 -4.53 22.37
C ALA A 203 -38.17 -4.65 22.39
#